data_680878a6e7583433f9d839d59a3ddcb6
#
_entry.id   680878a6e7583433f9d839d59a3ddcb6
#
_cell.length_a   1.000
_cell.length_b   1.000
_cell.length_c   1.000
_cell.angle_alpha   90.00
_cell.angle_beta   90.00
_cell.angle_gamma   90.00
#
_symmetry.space_group_name_H-M   'P 1'
#
loop_
_entity.id
_entity.type
_entity.pdbx_description
1 polymer ?
#
loop_
_entity_poly.entity_id
_entity_poly.type
_entity_poly.pdbx_seq_one_letter_code
_entity_poly.pdbx_strand_id
1 'polypeptide(L)'
;MRLPYNYSMKPIDGYFVIKPEDLAWRPSNMMKIPNADFLERTGSEILGARLWKLPPKSANTLHKHPKAEEFYFVVEGTGRMRIGAETIMVPKHGGVLVGPKLLRQVFNDTDEEVLWLIVGAPEELEFLQGSKSKIDLSAFYPVDPKQLPKELAGVVWPPK
;
A
#
# COMPACT_ATOMS: atom_id res chain seq x y z
N MET A 1 7.16 -5.95 -30.62
CA MET A 1 6.16 -6.80 -29.95
C MET A 1 5.20 -5.89 -29.18
N ARG A 2 3.98 -5.66 -29.67
CA ARG A 2 3.00 -4.80 -29.00
C ARG A 2 2.38 -5.60 -27.86
N LEU A 3 2.50 -5.11 -26.64
CA LEU A 3 1.80 -5.68 -25.48
C LEU A 3 0.29 -5.51 -25.66
N PRO A 4 -0.53 -6.54 -25.41
CA PRO A 4 -1.97 -6.51 -25.62
C PRO A 4 -2.70 -5.92 -24.40
N TYR A 5 -2.36 -4.70 -23.98
CA TYR A 5 -3.09 -4.02 -22.92
C TYR A 5 -3.62 -2.69 -23.43
N ASN A 6 -4.82 -2.79 -24.00
CA ASN A 6 -5.63 -1.62 -24.34
C ASN A 6 -6.42 -1.20 -23.08
N TYR A 7 -5.71 -0.83 -22.00
CA TYR A 7 -6.34 -0.05 -20.95
C TYR A 7 -6.31 1.40 -21.42
N SER A 8 -7.45 1.90 -21.84
CA SER A 8 -7.67 3.32 -22.03
C SER A 8 -7.68 4.00 -20.67
N MET A 9 -6.55 3.97 -19.95
CA MET A 9 -6.35 4.76 -18.75
C MET A 9 -6.26 6.20 -19.18
N LYS A 10 -7.24 6.99 -18.78
CA LYS A 10 -7.28 8.41 -19.14
C LYS A 10 -6.39 9.20 -18.18
N PRO A 11 -5.35 9.88 -18.69
CA PRO A 11 -4.58 10.79 -17.86
C PRO A 11 -5.45 11.97 -17.40
N ILE A 12 -5.08 12.56 -16.26
CA ILE A 12 -5.72 13.79 -15.80
C ILE A 12 -5.44 14.92 -16.79
N ASP A 13 -6.34 15.91 -16.83
CA ASP A 13 -6.11 17.15 -17.55
C ASP A 13 -5.59 18.22 -16.58
N GLY A 14 -4.51 18.92 -16.97
CA GLY A 14 -3.88 19.95 -16.14
C GLY A 14 -3.15 19.38 -14.91
N TYR A 15 -3.32 20.02 -13.75
CA TYR A 15 -2.66 19.65 -12.51
C TYR A 15 -3.55 19.84 -11.30
N PHE A 16 -3.22 19.15 -10.20
CA PHE A 16 -3.86 19.30 -8.89
C PHE A 16 -2.81 19.68 -7.84
N VAL A 17 -3.13 20.64 -7.00
CA VAL A 17 -2.39 20.91 -5.77
C VAL A 17 -3.16 20.28 -4.62
N ILE A 18 -2.50 19.36 -3.91
CA ILE A 18 -3.06 18.67 -2.75
C ILE A 18 -2.34 19.20 -1.51
N LYS A 19 -3.08 19.82 -0.61
CA LYS A 19 -2.57 20.36 0.63
C LYS A 19 -2.79 19.37 1.77
N PRO A 20 -2.03 19.47 2.89
CA PRO A 20 -2.22 18.58 4.03
C PRO A 20 -3.66 18.56 4.57
N GLU A 21 -4.34 19.69 4.55
CA GLU A 21 -5.74 19.82 4.98
C GLU A 21 -6.76 19.14 4.04
N ASP A 22 -6.35 18.82 2.82
CA ASP A 22 -7.18 18.08 1.86
C ASP A 22 -7.17 16.57 2.11
N LEU A 23 -6.25 16.07 2.93
CA LEU A 23 -6.07 14.65 3.18
C LEU A 23 -7.12 14.13 4.16
N ALA A 24 -7.91 13.15 3.72
CA ALA A 24 -8.88 12.45 4.57
C ALA A 24 -8.22 11.19 5.16
N TRP A 25 -7.80 11.28 6.42
CA TRP A 25 -7.25 10.14 7.15
C TRP A 25 -8.35 9.18 7.59
N ARG A 26 -8.18 7.90 7.28
CA ARG A 26 -9.11 6.84 7.67
C ARG A 26 -8.38 5.52 7.90
N PRO A 27 -8.92 4.64 8.78
CA PRO A 27 -8.33 3.31 8.97
C PRO A 27 -8.55 2.44 7.74
N SER A 28 -7.57 1.63 7.39
CA SER A 28 -7.72 0.61 6.35
C SER A 28 -8.75 -0.46 6.77
N ASN A 29 -9.39 -1.10 5.80
CA ASN A 29 -10.49 -2.01 6.05
C ASN A 29 -10.09 -3.22 6.91
N MET A 30 -8.99 -3.90 6.57
CA MET A 30 -8.59 -5.15 7.23
C MET A 30 -7.71 -4.91 8.45
N MET A 31 -6.65 -4.11 8.31
CA MET A 31 -5.60 -3.97 9.32
C MET A 31 -5.72 -2.70 10.15
N LYS A 32 -6.71 -1.86 9.88
CA LYS A 32 -7.00 -0.62 10.63
C LYS A 32 -5.83 0.36 10.69
N ILE A 33 -4.90 0.29 9.75
CA ILE A 33 -3.80 1.24 9.65
C ILE A 33 -4.34 2.57 9.11
N PRO A 34 -4.11 3.69 9.79
CA PRO A 34 -4.46 5.01 9.29
C PRO A 34 -3.76 5.29 7.96
N ASN A 35 -4.53 5.70 6.96
CA ASN A 35 -4.00 6.08 5.66
C ASN A 35 -4.76 7.26 5.07
N ALA A 36 -4.11 7.97 4.16
CA ALA A 36 -4.71 9.05 3.40
C ALA A 36 -4.30 8.95 1.92
N ASP A 37 -5.30 8.98 1.04
CA ASP A 37 -5.11 8.93 -0.40
C ASP A 37 -4.94 10.34 -0.95
N PHE A 38 -3.78 10.63 -1.51
CA PHE A 38 -3.49 11.93 -2.14
C PHE A 38 -4.32 12.18 -3.40
N LEU A 39 -4.69 11.14 -4.11
CA LEU A 39 -5.24 11.24 -5.45
C LEU A 39 -6.74 11.03 -5.51
N GLU A 40 -7.40 10.76 -4.38
CA GLU A 40 -8.84 10.50 -4.31
C GLU A 40 -9.68 11.57 -5.03
N ARG A 41 -9.29 12.84 -4.89
CA ARG A 41 -10.01 13.99 -5.48
C ARG A 41 -9.64 14.27 -6.93
N THR A 42 -8.58 13.69 -7.44
CA THR A 42 -8.06 13.95 -8.78
C THR A 42 -8.72 13.09 -9.85
N GLY A 43 -9.29 11.96 -9.47
CA GLY A 43 -9.80 10.96 -10.40
C GLY A 43 -8.70 10.27 -11.21
N SER A 44 -7.44 10.28 -10.76
CA SER A 44 -6.34 9.57 -11.43
C SER A 44 -6.64 8.07 -11.53
N GLU A 45 -6.52 7.54 -12.74
CA GLU A 45 -6.67 6.12 -13.02
C GLU A 45 -5.33 5.41 -13.26
N ILE A 46 -4.24 6.17 -13.34
CA ILE A 46 -2.92 5.66 -13.70
C ILE A 46 -2.07 5.46 -12.46
N LEU A 47 -2.09 6.43 -11.55
CA LEU A 47 -1.22 6.49 -10.39
C LEU A 47 -2.01 6.42 -9.11
N GLY A 48 -1.59 5.59 -8.17
CA GLY A 48 -2.02 5.60 -6.78
C GLY A 48 -0.93 6.19 -5.90
N ALA A 49 -1.29 7.03 -4.92
CA ALA A 49 -0.34 7.58 -3.96
C ALA A 49 -1.01 7.74 -2.59
N ARG A 50 -0.46 7.09 -1.55
CA ARG A 50 -1.03 7.09 -0.20
C ARG A 50 0.02 7.29 0.86
N LEU A 51 -0.33 8.07 1.89
CA LEU A 51 0.38 8.04 3.17
C LEU A 51 -0.18 6.93 4.05
N TRP A 52 0.72 6.20 4.71
CA TRP A 52 0.39 5.15 5.65
C TRP A 52 1.11 5.40 6.97
N LYS A 53 0.34 5.55 8.03
CA LYS A 53 0.83 5.86 9.37
C LYS A 53 0.74 4.60 10.22
N LEU A 54 1.86 3.89 10.37
CA LEU A 54 1.91 2.64 11.13
C LEU A 54 2.14 2.92 12.62
N PRO A 55 1.14 2.67 13.47
CA PRO A 55 1.35 2.74 14.92
C PRO A 55 2.43 1.76 15.38
N PRO A 56 2.96 1.94 16.59
CA PRO A 56 3.83 0.94 17.21
C PRO A 56 3.22 -0.47 17.19
N LYS A 57 4.05 -1.49 16.93
CA LYS A 57 3.66 -2.91 16.96
C LYS A 57 2.48 -3.24 16.05
N SER A 58 2.51 -2.73 14.83
CA SER A 58 1.44 -2.91 13.84
C SER A 58 1.96 -3.41 12.49
N ALA A 59 1.05 -3.90 11.67
CA ALA A 59 1.36 -4.30 10.30
C ALA A 59 0.20 -3.96 9.37
N ASN A 60 0.52 -3.65 8.11
CA ASN A 60 -0.45 -3.55 7.04
C ASN A 60 -0.81 -4.96 6.51
N THR A 61 -1.65 -5.05 5.50
CA THR A 61 -2.00 -6.34 4.86
C THR A 61 -0.78 -6.99 4.20
N LEU A 62 -0.71 -8.32 4.30
CA LEU A 62 0.18 -9.13 3.49
C LEU A 62 -0.49 -9.36 2.14
N HIS A 63 0.09 -8.82 1.07
CA HIS A 63 -0.54 -8.80 -0.25
C HIS A 63 0.48 -8.80 -1.39
N LYS A 64 -0.02 -8.97 -2.58
CA LYS A 64 0.71 -8.73 -3.83
C LYS A 64 -0.18 -7.96 -4.81
N HIS A 65 0.42 -7.41 -5.84
CA HIS A 65 -0.29 -6.79 -6.95
C HIS A 65 -0.14 -7.64 -8.21
N PRO A 66 -1.21 -7.90 -8.96
CA PRO A 66 -1.12 -8.63 -10.23
C PRO A 66 -0.30 -7.89 -11.29
N LYS A 67 -0.36 -6.56 -11.33
CA LYS A 67 0.19 -5.74 -12.41
C LYS A 67 1.05 -4.58 -11.92
N ALA A 68 0.67 -3.93 -10.80
CA ALA A 68 1.30 -2.71 -10.35
C ALA A 68 2.69 -2.93 -9.77
N GLU A 69 3.60 -2.03 -10.11
CA GLU A 69 4.80 -1.76 -9.32
C GLU A 69 4.45 -0.77 -8.22
N GLU A 70 5.04 -0.91 -7.05
CA GLU A 70 4.89 0.04 -5.95
C GLU A 70 6.23 0.49 -5.42
N PHE A 71 6.37 1.81 -5.28
CA PHE A 71 7.49 2.43 -4.61
C PHE A 71 7.09 2.81 -3.18
N TYR A 72 7.81 2.26 -2.23
CA TYR A 72 7.66 2.46 -0.79
C TYR A 72 8.76 3.41 -0.32
N PHE A 73 8.39 4.50 0.32
CA PHE A 73 9.33 5.52 0.80
C PHE A 73 9.05 5.84 2.27
N VAL A 74 10.07 5.78 3.12
CA VAL A 74 9.96 6.13 4.54
C VAL A 74 10.07 7.64 4.71
N VAL A 75 8.97 8.28 5.08
CA VAL A 75 8.92 9.72 5.35
C VAL A 75 9.45 10.02 6.75
N GLU A 76 9.05 9.22 7.75
CA GLU A 76 9.44 9.38 9.15
C GLU A 76 9.60 8.02 9.83
N GLY A 77 10.50 7.93 10.78
CA GLY A 77 10.81 6.72 11.53
C GLY A 77 11.72 5.74 10.79
N THR A 78 11.74 4.49 11.24
CA THR A 78 12.48 3.38 10.61
C THR A 78 11.51 2.36 10.09
N GLY A 79 11.48 2.20 8.77
CA GLY A 79 10.59 1.26 8.10
C GLY A 79 11.07 -0.18 8.19
N ARG A 80 10.12 -1.10 8.29
CA ARG A 80 10.34 -2.54 8.19
C ARG A 80 9.44 -3.11 7.13
N MET A 81 9.97 -4.01 6.31
CA MET A 81 9.21 -4.60 5.22
C MET A 81 9.55 -6.07 5.05
N ARG A 82 8.52 -6.91 4.99
CA ARG A 82 8.63 -8.29 4.54
C ARG A 82 8.40 -8.34 3.03
N ILE A 83 9.32 -8.97 2.29
CA ILE A 83 9.25 -9.15 0.84
C ILE A 83 9.58 -10.60 0.54
N GLY A 84 8.58 -11.38 0.08
CA GLY A 84 8.74 -12.82 -0.04
C GLY A 84 9.14 -13.44 1.30
N ALA A 85 10.29 -14.11 1.33
CA ALA A 85 10.84 -14.73 2.54
C ALA A 85 11.78 -13.82 3.34
N GLU A 86 12.12 -12.65 2.82
CA GLU A 86 13.08 -11.74 3.44
C GLU A 86 12.39 -10.65 4.24
N THR A 87 13.06 -10.20 5.31
CA THR A 87 12.70 -8.98 6.04
C THR A 87 13.84 -7.99 5.90
N ILE A 88 13.51 -6.78 5.51
CA ILE A 88 14.46 -5.68 5.33
C ILE A 88 14.12 -4.50 6.25
N MET A 89 15.13 -3.73 6.57
CA MET A 89 15.01 -2.44 7.24
C MET A 89 15.22 -1.33 6.22
N VAL A 90 14.35 -0.31 6.25
CA VAL A 90 14.42 0.85 5.36
C VAL A 90 14.55 2.10 6.24
N PRO A 91 15.69 2.78 6.20
CA PRO A 91 15.89 3.98 7.02
C PRO A 91 15.01 5.14 6.52
N LYS A 92 14.85 6.15 7.36
CA LYS A 92 14.22 7.42 6.98
C LYS A 92 14.82 7.94 5.67
N HIS A 93 13.96 8.37 4.75
CA HIS A 93 14.28 8.83 3.39
C HIS A 93 14.86 7.73 2.47
N GLY A 94 14.85 6.49 2.90
CA GLY A 94 15.10 5.33 2.05
C GLY A 94 13.83 4.87 1.34
N GLY A 95 14.00 4.09 0.28
CA GLY A 95 12.86 3.55 -0.46
C GLY A 95 13.13 2.19 -1.06
N VAL A 96 12.05 1.49 -1.42
CA VAL A 96 12.06 0.17 -2.03
C VAL A 96 11.06 0.15 -3.18
N LEU A 97 11.50 -0.24 -4.37
CA LEU A 97 10.62 -0.53 -5.49
C LEU A 97 10.30 -2.02 -5.51
N VAL A 98 9.03 -2.37 -5.45
CA VAL A 98 8.55 -3.76 -5.46
C VAL A 98 7.77 -4.02 -6.74
N GLY A 99 8.21 -5.01 -7.49
CA GLY A 99 7.53 -5.45 -8.70
C GLY A 99 6.20 -6.16 -8.43
N PRO A 100 5.40 -6.39 -9.49
CA PRO A 100 4.16 -7.15 -9.38
C PRO A 100 4.41 -8.61 -8.99
N LYS A 101 3.36 -9.28 -8.48
CA LYS A 101 3.33 -10.68 -8.08
C LYS A 101 4.19 -11.06 -6.87
N LEU A 102 5.06 -10.17 -6.38
CA LEU A 102 5.87 -10.41 -5.20
C LEU A 102 5.07 -10.07 -3.94
N LEU A 103 4.95 -11.04 -3.04
CA LEU A 103 4.24 -10.89 -1.77
C LEU A 103 5.00 -9.93 -0.85
N ARG A 104 4.31 -8.92 -0.29
CA ARG A 104 4.93 -7.90 0.56
C ARG A 104 4.01 -7.43 1.67
N GLN A 105 4.64 -6.89 2.71
CA GLN A 105 3.95 -6.27 3.85
C GLN A 105 4.88 -5.27 4.54
N VAL A 106 4.44 -4.04 4.72
CA VAL A 106 5.09 -3.10 5.64
C VAL A 106 4.58 -3.34 7.04
N PHE A 107 5.46 -3.23 8.02
CA PHE A 107 5.13 -3.39 9.42
C PHE A 107 6.00 -2.49 10.30
N ASN A 108 5.64 -2.38 11.57
CA ASN A 108 6.35 -1.59 12.56
C ASN A 108 6.55 -2.42 13.82
N ASP A 109 7.77 -2.87 14.05
CA ASP A 109 8.18 -3.60 15.26
C ASP A 109 8.81 -2.69 16.32
N THR A 110 8.81 -1.38 16.11
CA THR A 110 9.33 -0.37 17.02
C THR A 110 8.27 0.15 17.99
N ASP A 111 8.66 1.02 18.91
CA ASP A 111 7.78 1.71 19.86
C ASP A 111 7.40 3.12 19.40
N GLU A 112 7.86 3.53 18.21
CA GLU A 112 7.57 4.80 17.58
C GLU A 112 6.68 4.62 16.35
N GLU A 113 5.94 5.65 15.98
CA GLU A 113 5.14 5.66 14.75
C GLU A 113 6.04 5.72 13.50
N VAL A 114 5.68 5.04 12.44
CA VAL A 114 6.38 5.08 11.16
C VAL A 114 5.46 5.58 10.07
N LEU A 115 5.91 6.58 9.31
CA LEU A 115 5.16 7.15 8.19
C LEU A 115 5.78 6.72 6.87
N TRP A 116 4.97 6.06 6.04
CA TRP A 116 5.32 5.67 4.69
C TRP A 116 4.53 6.46 3.65
N LEU A 117 5.21 6.84 2.56
CA LEU A 117 4.58 7.18 1.29
C LEU A 117 4.67 5.97 0.37
N ILE A 118 3.55 5.52 -0.16
CA ILE A 118 3.48 4.41 -1.11
C ILE A 118 2.84 4.90 -2.40
N VAL A 119 3.56 4.72 -3.50
CA VAL A 119 3.16 5.16 -4.84
C VAL A 119 3.17 3.96 -5.77
N GLY A 120 2.07 3.69 -6.46
CA GLY A 120 1.93 2.55 -7.36
C GLY A 120 1.36 2.91 -8.72
N ALA A 121 1.74 2.14 -9.74
CA ALA A 121 1.22 2.25 -11.10
C ALA A 121 1.36 0.91 -11.84
N PRO A 122 0.40 0.56 -12.73
CA PRO A 122 -0.88 1.24 -12.94
C PRO A 122 -1.79 1.07 -11.72
N GLU A 123 -2.69 2.03 -11.47
CA GLU A 123 -3.70 1.86 -10.42
C GLU A 123 -4.64 0.70 -10.80
N GLU A 124 -4.91 -0.18 -9.86
CA GLU A 124 -5.74 -1.37 -10.08
C GLU A 124 -7.19 -1.06 -9.67
N LEU A 125 -7.89 -0.33 -10.54
CA LEU A 125 -9.25 0.20 -10.31
C LEU A 125 -10.29 -0.88 -9.97
N GLU A 126 -10.12 -2.09 -10.49
CA GLU A 126 -11.01 -3.21 -10.19
C GLU A 126 -11.06 -3.52 -8.69
N PHE A 127 -9.96 -3.26 -7.99
CA PHE A 127 -9.86 -3.42 -6.54
C PHE A 127 -10.53 -2.26 -5.79
N LEU A 128 -10.45 -1.04 -6.33
CA LEU A 128 -10.93 0.17 -5.67
C LEU A 128 -12.43 0.40 -5.87
N GLN A 129 -12.94 0.10 -7.05
CA GLN A 129 -14.31 0.46 -7.44
C GLN A 129 -15.37 -0.53 -7.00
N GLY A 130 -14.99 -1.62 -6.31
CA GLY A 130 -15.94 -2.64 -5.86
C GLY A 130 -16.83 -3.10 -7.00
N SER A 131 -16.25 -3.37 -8.19
CA SER A 131 -17.00 -3.73 -9.37
C SER A 131 -17.96 -4.87 -9.03
N LYS A 132 -19.17 -4.83 -9.53
CA LYS A 132 -20.19 -5.88 -9.33
C LYS A 132 -19.79 -7.23 -9.94
N SER A 133 -18.71 -7.29 -10.69
CA SER A 133 -18.04 -8.53 -11.07
C SER A 133 -17.24 -9.04 -9.87
N LYS A 134 -17.33 -10.32 -9.58
CA LYS A 134 -16.55 -10.99 -8.51
C LYS A 134 -15.07 -10.73 -8.75
N ILE A 135 -14.49 -9.79 -8.00
CA ILE A 135 -13.04 -9.57 -7.99
C ILE A 135 -12.43 -10.84 -7.42
N ASP A 136 -11.51 -11.44 -8.15
CA ASP A 136 -10.71 -12.52 -7.61
C ASP A 136 -9.70 -11.96 -6.61
N LEU A 137 -10.13 -11.85 -5.36
CA LEU A 137 -9.27 -11.35 -4.27
C LEU A 137 -8.03 -12.23 -4.06
N SER A 138 -8.01 -13.48 -4.55
CA SER A 138 -6.84 -14.35 -4.46
C SER A 138 -5.66 -13.83 -5.26
N ALA A 139 -5.90 -13.01 -6.28
CA ALA A 139 -4.85 -12.35 -7.05
C ALA A 139 -4.03 -11.37 -6.17
N PHE A 140 -4.68 -10.75 -5.17
CA PHE A 140 -4.05 -9.82 -4.21
C PHE A 140 -3.67 -10.51 -2.90
N TYR A 141 -4.48 -11.43 -2.42
CA TYR A 141 -4.35 -12.10 -1.13
C TYR A 141 -4.25 -13.62 -1.33
N PRO A 142 -3.11 -14.14 -1.79
CA PRO A 142 -2.93 -15.58 -1.99
C PRO A 142 -2.81 -16.36 -0.68
N VAL A 143 -2.60 -15.65 0.43
CA VAL A 143 -2.52 -16.17 1.80
C VAL A 143 -3.36 -15.29 2.72
N ASP A 144 -3.43 -15.61 4.01
CA ASP A 144 -4.14 -14.76 4.97
C ASP A 144 -3.54 -13.32 4.99
N PRO A 145 -4.30 -12.30 4.56
CA PRO A 145 -3.82 -10.92 4.52
C PRO A 145 -3.53 -10.32 5.90
N LYS A 146 -4.05 -10.94 6.97
CA LYS A 146 -3.86 -10.49 8.36
C LYS A 146 -2.70 -11.18 9.06
N GLN A 147 -1.99 -12.07 8.37
CA GLN A 147 -0.84 -12.75 8.95
C GLN A 147 0.25 -11.76 9.32
N LEU A 148 0.59 -11.70 10.61
CA LEU A 148 1.68 -10.86 11.11
C LEU A 148 3.05 -11.48 10.75
N PRO A 149 4.08 -10.64 10.57
CA PRO A 149 5.46 -11.12 10.44
C PRO A 149 5.96 -11.69 11.77
N LYS A 150 6.99 -12.54 11.70
CA LYS A 150 7.57 -13.19 12.89
C LYS A 150 8.10 -12.19 13.93
N GLU A 151 8.53 -11.03 13.50
CA GLU A 151 9.02 -9.92 14.34
C GLU A 151 7.91 -9.35 15.26
N LEU A 152 6.65 -9.62 14.94
CA LEU A 152 5.48 -9.24 15.74
C LEU A 152 4.84 -10.46 16.42
N ALA A 153 5.60 -11.53 16.66
CA ALA A 153 5.10 -12.70 17.37
C ALA A 153 4.56 -12.32 18.76
N GLY A 154 3.33 -12.75 19.07
CA GLY A 154 2.65 -12.42 20.33
C GLY A 154 1.93 -11.07 20.34
N VAL A 155 2.06 -10.26 19.31
CA VAL A 155 1.29 -9.02 19.15
C VAL A 155 -0.13 -9.34 18.66
N VAL A 156 -1.12 -8.63 19.19
CA VAL A 156 -2.51 -8.66 18.72
C VAL A 156 -2.76 -7.44 17.86
N TRP A 157 -2.86 -7.64 16.55
CA TRP A 157 -3.17 -6.59 15.60
C TRP A 157 -4.09 -7.13 14.49
N PRO A 158 -5.10 -6.42 13.99
CA PRO A 158 -5.58 -5.14 14.49
C PRO A 158 -6.23 -5.26 15.90
N PRO A 159 -6.32 -4.15 16.64
CA PRO A 159 -7.02 -4.14 17.92
C PRO A 159 -8.49 -4.51 17.71
N LYS A 160 -9.09 -5.13 18.73
CA LYS A 160 -10.51 -5.54 18.73
C LYS A 160 -11.44 -4.35 18.72
#